data_f12941f376ed018b66e2a071af5beb81
#
_entry.id   f12941f376ed018b66e2a071af5beb81
#
_cell.length_a   1.000
_cell.length_b   1.000
_cell.length_c   1.000
_cell.angle_alpha   90.00
_cell.angle_beta   90.00
_cell.angle_gamma   90.00
#
_symmetry.space_group_name_H-M   'P 1'
#
loop_
_entity.id
_entity.type
_entity.pdbx_description
1 polymer ?
#
loop_
_entity_poly.entity_id
_entity_poly.type
_entity_poly.pdbx_seq_one_letter_code
_entity_poly.pdbx_strand_id
1 'polypeptide(L)'
;MKNHKSLLLIVLLISPMISLYAQLTVNQDRLEKRITELAQFGIQENGETERVAFSDADVAAQQWVISQLKEMGIETHIDFAGNIIGTRKGTSASKKPISFGSHIDRVPHGGNYDGCVGSMAALEVLKVLDENNFKTKHPLEIIIFSNEEGGVVGSRAIAGHLKKTAFSVKNSTGYTIGEGMMRLGGDTTRLAEVARKEGDIAAFLELHIEQGGILEKESLDIGIVEGIVGLKWWDVEFNGFANHAGTTPMNARQDALLAAAKFVVTVNEVATSFEGAQVATVGRISAEPGAPNVIPGKVVTSLEIRDLSSEVIEKVYQEIEKRALEI
;
A
#
# COMPACT_ATOMS: atom_id res chain seq x y z
N MET A 1 87.95 -29.39 -2.13
CA MET A 1 86.74 -29.51 -2.95
C MET A 1 85.56 -29.46 -2.00
N LYS A 2 84.89 -28.29 -1.88
CA LYS A 2 83.68 -28.09 -1.03
C LYS A 2 82.45 -27.91 -1.93
N ASN A 3 81.57 -28.92 -1.90
CA ASN A 3 80.29 -28.85 -2.63
C ASN A 3 79.33 -27.95 -1.93
N HIS A 4 78.99 -26.82 -2.51
CA HIS A 4 77.81 -25.97 -2.10
C HIS A 4 76.59 -26.52 -2.81
N LYS A 5 75.69 -27.15 -2.09
CA LYS A 5 74.28 -27.41 -2.54
C LYS A 5 73.43 -26.14 -2.31
N SER A 6 73.09 -25.45 -3.39
CA SER A 6 72.13 -24.36 -3.35
C SER A 6 70.71 -24.91 -3.13
N LEU A 7 70.11 -24.55 -2.02
CA LEU A 7 68.72 -24.89 -1.70
C LEU A 7 67.86 -23.80 -2.29
N LEU A 8 67.11 -24.11 -3.36
CA LEU A 8 66.15 -23.21 -3.97
C LEU A 8 64.85 -23.19 -3.13
N LEU A 9 64.64 -22.11 -2.41
CA LEU A 9 63.44 -21.93 -1.60
C LEU A 9 62.30 -21.37 -2.51
N ILE A 10 61.36 -22.22 -2.92
CA ILE A 10 60.15 -21.79 -3.63
C ILE A 10 59.16 -21.27 -2.58
N VAL A 11 59.05 -19.95 -2.46
CA VAL A 11 58.02 -19.29 -1.67
C VAL A 11 56.75 -19.26 -2.52
N LEU A 12 55.81 -20.16 -2.26
CA LEU A 12 54.46 -20.10 -2.80
C LEU A 12 53.74 -18.92 -2.11
N LEU A 13 53.59 -17.78 -2.80
CA LEU A 13 52.69 -16.71 -2.43
C LEU A 13 51.25 -17.18 -2.57
N ILE A 14 50.68 -17.71 -1.49
CA ILE A 14 49.21 -17.89 -1.37
C ILE A 14 48.64 -16.51 -1.18
N SER A 15 48.28 -15.84 -2.29
CA SER A 15 47.46 -14.64 -2.26
C SER A 15 46.05 -15.02 -1.79
N PRO A 16 45.55 -14.50 -0.67
CA PRO A 16 44.17 -14.75 -0.31
C PRO A 16 43.32 -14.13 -1.42
N MET A 17 42.62 -14.96 -2.19
CA MET A 17 41.54 -14.53 -3.04
C MET A 17 40.44 -13.94 -2.11
N ILE A 18 40.57 -12.69 -1.76
CA ILE A 18 39.46 -11.91 -1.26
C ILE A 18 38.51 -11.79 -2.46
N SER A 19 37.46 -12.62 -2.49
CA SER A 19 36.34 -12.42 -3.38
C SER A 19 35.79 -11.03 -3.05
N LEU A 20 36.21 -10.03 -3.81
CA LEU A 20 35.51 -8.75 -3.86
C LEU A 20 34.13 -9.08 -4.44
N TYR A 21 33.15 -9.29 -3.57
CA TYR A 21 31.78 -9.19 -4.02
C TYR A 21 31.62 -7.76 -4.49
N ALA A 22 31.56 -7.55 -5.80
CA ALA A 22 31.20 -6.25 -6.34
C ALA A 22 29.88 -5.84 -5.66
N GLN A 23 29.90 -4.71 -4.99
CA GLN A 23 28.70 -4.18 -4.36
C GLN A 23 27.69 -3.93 -5.47
N LEU A 24 26.57 -4.67 -5.45
CA LEU A 24 25.49 -4.48 -6.41
C LEU A 24 24.92 -3.08 -6.19
N THR A 25 24.95 -2.26 -7.23
CA THR A 25 24.51 -0.88 -7.16
C THR A 25 23.26 -0.69 -8.01
N VAL A 26 22.24 -0.09 -7.43
CA VAL A 26 21.02 0.32 -8.12
C VAL A 26 21.32 1.43 -9.10
N ASN A 27 20.74 1.37 -10.28
CA ASN A 27 20.78 2.47 -11.24
C ASN A 27 19.62 3.43 -10.97
N GLN A 28 19.93 4.53 -10.27
CA GLN A 28 18.95 5.53 -9.86
C GLN A 28 18.21 6.13 -11.05
N ASP A 29 18.93 6.51 -12.12
CA ASP A 29 18.31 7.13 -13.30
C ASP A 29 17.31 6.19 -13.98
N ARG A 30 17.62 4.89 -14.02
CA ARG A 30 16.70 3.88 -14.58
C ARG A 30 15.48 3.66 -13.68
N LEU A 31 15.65 3.67 -12.37
CA LEU A 31 14.53 3.57 -11.43
C LEU A 31 13.60 4.77 -11.57
N GLU A 32 14.14 5.98 -11.56
CA GLU A 32 13.40 7.24 -11.73
C GLU A 32 12.67 7.28 -13.08
N LYS A 33 13.35 6.87 -14.15
CA LYS A 33 12.76 6.77 -15.47
C LYS A 33 11.55 5.82 -15.49
N ARG A 34 11.65 4.64 -14.87
CA ARG A 34 10.53 3.69 -14.79
C ARG A 34 9.33 4.24 -14.02
N ILE A 35 9.57 4.93 -12.90
CA ILE A 35 8.52 5.59 -12.13
C ILE A 35 7.83 6.66 -13.00
N THR A 36 8.60 7.45 -13.74
CA THR A 36 8.10 8.49 -14.64
C THR A 36 7.31 7.90 -15.81
N GLU A 37 7.79 6.81 -16.42
CA GLU A 37 7.08 6.11 -17.51
C GLU A 37 5.77 5.48 -17.00
N LEU A 38 5.80 4.85 -15.84
CA LEU A 38 4.58 4.31 -15.21
C LEU A 38 3.58 5.43 -14.89
N ALA A 39 4.05 6.61 -14.54
CA ALA A 39 3.20 7.76 -14.25
C ALA A 39 2.42 8.27 -15.49
N GLN A 40 2.87 7.93 -16.72
CA GLN A 40 2.17 8.33 -17.95
C GLN A 40 0.84 7.60 -18.15
N PHE A 41 0.67 6.41 -17.54
CA PHE A 41 -0.58 5.69 -17.63
C PHE A 41 -1.63 6.37 -16.74
N GLY A 42 -2.67 6.90 -17.36
CA GLY A 42 -3.79 7.55 -16.68
C GLY A 42 -3.66 9.07 -16.52
N ILE A 43 -2.72 9.73 -17.22
CA ILE A 43 -2.69 11.19 -17.29
C ILE A 43 -3.98 11.71 -17.94
N GLN A 44 -4.67 12.61 -17.24
CA GLN A 44 -5.86 13.30 -17.70
C GLN A 44 -5.47 14.61 -18.42
N GLU A 45 -6.40 15.21 -19.17
CA GLU A 45 -6.19 16.48 -19.88
C GLU A 45 -5.78 17.65 -18.95
N ASN A 46 -6.22 17.59 -17.67
CA ASN A 46 -5.87 18.58 -16.65
C ASN A 46 -4.50 18.32 -15.99
N GLY A 47 -3.75 17.28 -16.42
CA GLY A 47 -2.45 16.89 -15.88
C GLY A 47 -2.52 16.03 -14.61
N GLU A 48 -3.71 15.77 -14.08
CA GLU A 48 -3.89 14.80 -13.00
C GLU A 48 -3.68 13.37 -13.50
N THR A 49 -3.35 12.46 -12.60
CA THR A 49 -3.14 11.07 -12.95
C THR A 49 -4.16 10.18 -12.24
N GLU A 50 -4.86 9.36 -13.03
CA GLU A 50 -5.88 8.44 -12.55
C GLU A 50 -5.59 7.04 -13.07
N ARG A 51 -5.10 6.17 -12.19
CA ARG A 51 -4.89 4.75 -12.51
C ARG A 51 -5.59 3.88 -11.46
N VAL A 52 -6.87 4.15 -11.30
CA VAL A 52 -7.71 3.34 -10.42
C VAL A 52 -7.73 1.90 -10.91
N ALA A 53 -7.66 0.97 -9.98
CA ALA A 53 -7.69 -0.45 -10.28
C ALA A 53 -8.83 -0.82 -11.25
N PHE A 54 -8.54 -1.65 -12.22
CA PHE A 54 -9.45 -2.11 -13.28
C PHE A 54 -9.77 -1.08 -14.37
N SER A 55 -9.27 0.15 -14.30
CA SER A 55 -9.38 1.11 -15.41
C SER A 55 -8.58 0.69 -16.63
N ASP A 56 -8.83 1.33 -17.79
CA ASP A 56 -8.01 1.12 -19.00
C ASP A 56 -6.54 1.48 -18.74
N ALA A 57 -6.30 2.51 -17.94
CA ALA A 57 -4.96 2.92 -17.53
C ALA A 57 -4.25 1.85 -16.69
N ASP A 58 -4.95 1.21 -15.76
CA ASP A 58 -4.41 0.12 -14.96
C ASP A 58 -4.08 -1.10 -15.83
N VAL A 59 -4.99 -1.51 -16.70
CA VAL A 59 -4.75 -2.61 -17.66
C VAL A 59 -3.51 -2.32 -18.53
N ALA A 60 -3.40 -1.11 -19.07
CA ALA A 60 -2.26 -0.72 -19.90
C ALA A 60 -0.94 -0.71 -19.10
N ALA A 61 -0.96 -0.20 -17.86
CA ALA A 61 0.20 -0.19 -16.98
C ALA A 61 0.65 -1.61 -16.61
N GLN A 62 -0.30 -2.52 -16.33
CA GLN A 62 0.02 -3.92 -16.07
C GLN A 62 0.68 -4.60 -17.29
N GLN A 63 0.16 -4.36 -18.49
CA GLN A 63 0.78 -4.89 -19.71
C GLN A 63 2.19 -4.34 -19.93
N TRP A 64 2.42 -3.07 -19.61
CA TRP A 64 3.75 -2.46 -19.66
C TRP A 64 4.70 -3.14 -18.64
N VAL A 65 4.29 -3.37 -17.39
CA VAL A 65 5.09 -4.10 -16.39
C VAL A 65 5.42 -5.51 -16.86
N ILE A 66 4.44 -6.23 -17.41
CA ILE A 66 4.65 -7.57 -17.97
C ILE A 66 5.67 -7.53 -19.10
N SER A 67 5.64 -6.51 -19.97
CA SER A 67 6.63 -6.37 -21.05
C SER A 67 8.05 -6.17 -20.49
N GLN A 68 8.21 -5.32 -19.47
CA GLN A 68 9.49 -5.10 -18.81
C GLN A 68 10.06 -6.38 -18.19
N LEU A 69 9.22 -7.19 -17.54
CA LEU A 69 9.64 -8.48 -17.00
C LEU A 69 10.06 -9.47 -18.10
N LYS A 70 9.27 -9.55 -19.19
CA LYS A 70 9.58 -10.42 -20.33
C LYS A 70 10.89 -10.01 -21.04
N GLU A 71 11.14 -8.71 -21.22
CA GLU A 71 12.39 -8.20 -21.78
C GLU A 71 13.62 -8.61 -20.95
N MET A 72 13.47 -8.77 -19.65
CA MET A 72 14.49 -9.30 -18.75
C MET A 72 14.55 -10.85 -18.73
N GLY A 73 13.75 -11.54 -19.55
CA GLY A 73 13.71 -13.01 -19.58
C GLY A 73 13.06 -13.63 -18.33
N ILE A 74 12.27 -12.86 -17.58
CA ILE A 74 11.57 -13.34 -16.39
C ILE A 74 10.30 -14.08 -16.84
N GLU A 75 10.13 -15.32 -16.37
CA GLU A 75 8.92 -16.09 -16.58
C GLU A 75 7.75 -15.41 -15.87
N THR A 76 6.76 -14.92 -16.64
CA THR A 76 5.72 -14.03 -16.10
C THR A 76 4.33 -14.54 -16.48
N HIS A 77 3.42 -14.52 -15.50
CA HIS A 77 2.00 -14.83 -15.71
C HIS A 77 1.13 -13.93 -14.82
N ILE A 78 -0.17 -13.91 -15.11
CA ILE A 78 -1.19 -13.32 -14.26
C ILE A 78 -1.85 -14.46 -13.49
N ASP A 79 -1.98 -14.33 -12.17
CA ASP A 79 -2.71 -15.31 -11.38
C ASP A 79 -4.23 -15.09 -11.45
N PHE A 80 -5.02 -15.97 -10.82
CA PHE A 80 -6.47 -15.91 -10.92
C PHE A 80 -7.10 -14.74 -10.15
N ALA A 81 -6.35 -14.01 -9.34
CA ALA A 81 -6.78 -12.76 -8.71
C ALA A 81 -6.38 -11.51 -9.49
N GLY A 82 -5.65 -11.67 -10.62
CA GLY A 82 -5.17 -10.55 -11.43
C GLY A 82 -3.80 -10.01 -10.98
N ASN A 83 -3.10 -10.68 -10.05
CA ASN A 83 -1.73 -10.31 -9.70
C ASN A 83 -0.76 -10.67 -10.82
N ILE A 84 0.23 -9.81 -11.06
CA ILE A 84 1.35 -10.17 -11.94
C ILE A 84 2.39 -10.92 -11.12
N ILE A 85 2.72 -12.13 -11.55
CA ILE A 85 3.74 -12.97 -10.92
C ILE A 85 4.89 -13.15 -11.90
N GLY A 86 6.10 -12.73 -11.52
CA GLY A 86 7.31 -12.94 -12.30
C GLY A 86 8.31 -13.79 -11.53
N THR A 87 8.85 -14.86 -12.13
CA THR A 87 9.75 -15.79 -11.45
C THR A 87 11.13 -15.85 -12.10
N ARG A 88 12.17 -15.64 -11.31
CA ARG A 88 13.57 -15.84 -11.66
C ARG A 88 14.12 -17.07 -10.92
N LYS A 89 14.64 -18.05 -11.65
CA LYS A 89 15.14 -19.30 -11.09
C LYS A 89 16.35 -19.06 -10.17
N GLY A 90 16.37 -19.75 -9.03
CA GLY A 90 17.52 -19.83 -8.14
C GLY A 90 18.43 -21.03 -8.51
N THR A 91 19.58 -21.14 -7.83
CA THR A 91 20.52 -22.26 -8.01
C THR A 91 20.09 -23.52 -7.28
N SER A 92 19.09 -23.43 -6.37
CA SER A 92 18.58 -24.57 -5.61
C SER A 92 17.07 -24.72 -5.83
N ALA A 93 16.69 -25.80 -6.53
CA ALA A 93 15.29 -26.12 -6.79
C ALA A 93 14.48 -26.49 -5.53
N SER A 94 15.13 -26.86 -4.43
CA SER A 94 14.48 -27.21 -3.16
C SER A 94 14.16 -26.01 -2.28
N LYS A 95 14.65 -24.82 -2.61
CA LYS A 95 14.41 -23.60 -1.84
C LYS A 95 13.10 -22.95 -2.27
N LYS A 96 12.36 -22.47 -1.27
CA LYS A 96 11.17 -21.65 -1.50
C LYS A 96 11.56 -20.26 -2.00
N PRO A 97 10.72 -19.57 -2.79
CA PRO A 97 11.05 -18.24 -3.29
C PRO A 97 11.19 -17.22 -2.17
N ILE A 98 12.05 -16.23 -2.41
CA ILE A 98 11.98 -14.94 -1.75
C ILE A 98 11.13 -14.07 -2.67
N SER A 99 9.97 -13.63 -2.16
CA SER A 99 9.03 -12.83 -2.92
C SER A 99 9.14 -11.37 -2.50
N PHE A 100 8.94 -10.46 -3.46
CA PHE A 100 8.99 -9.01 -3.23
C PHE A 100 8.18 -8.28 -4.29
N GLY A 101 7.75 -7.07 -3.98
CA GLY A 101 6.95 -6.24 -4.87
C GLY A 101 6.01 -5.36 -4.07
N SER A 102 5.04 -4.76 -4.74
CA SER A 102 3.99 -3.90 -4.21
C SER A 102 2.84 -3.84 -5.20
N HIS A 103 2.18 -2.69 -5.37
CA HIS A 103 1.10 -2.46 -6.31
C HIS A 103 1.43 -1.33 -7.29
N ILE A 104 0.59 -1.15 -8.31
CA ILE A 104 0.70 -0.06 -9.27
C ILE A 104 -0.61 0.70 -9.48
N ASP A 105 -1.74 0.20 -8.97
CA ASP A 105 -2.99 0.95 -8.96
C ASP A 105 -2.92 2.13 -7.99
N ARG A 106 -3.81 3.11 -8.13
CA ARG A 106 -3.85 4.36 -7.39
C ARG A 106 -5.28 4.72 -6.99
N VAL A 107 -5.41 5.48 -5.91
CA VAL A 107 -6.64 6.23 -5.63
C VAL A 107 -6.85 7.35 -6.66
N PRO A 108 -8.09 7.83 -6.87
CA PRO A 108 -8.34 9.06 -7.63
C PRO A 108 -7.48 10.21 -7.09
N HIS A 109 -6.85 10.97 -8.00
CA HIS A 109 -5.91 12.07 -7.67
C HIS A 109 -4.69 11.64 -6.84
N GLY A 110 -4.35 10.35 -6.81
CA GLY A 110 -3.21 9.78 -6.08
C GLY A 110 -1.85 10.19 -6.64
N GLY A 111 -0.83 10.17 -5.78
CA GLY A 111 0.57 10.45 -6.14
C GLY A 111 1.19 9.37 -7.04
N ASN A 112 2.40 9.65 -7.55
CA ASN A 112 3.12 8.75 -8.47
C ASN A 112 3.98 7.70 -7.77
N TYR A 113 4.08 7.74 -6.44
CA TYR A 113 5.06 6.97 -5.68
C TYR A 113 4.46 5.83 -4.88
N ASP A 114 3.21 6.00 -4.41
CA ASP A 114 2.49 5.03 -3.59
C ASP A 114 2.39 3.68 -4.30
N GLY A 115 2.88 2.61 -3.67
CA GLY A 115 3.06 1.27 -4.25
C GLY A 115 4.04 1.21 -5.43
N CYS A 116 4.01 2.25 -6.29
CA CYS A 116 4.78 2.30 -7.52
C CYS A 116 6.30 2.26 -7.30
N VAL A 117 6.80 2.93 -6.24
CA VAL A 117 8.22 2.88 -5.88
C VAL A 117 8.65 1.45 -5.59
N GLY A 118 7.90 0.72 -4.75
CA GLY A 118 8.19 -0.66 -4.41
C GLY A 118 8.16 -1.59 -5.63
N SER A 119 7.16 -1.43 -6.48
CA SER A 119 7.02 -2.20 -7.72
C SER A 119 8.16 -1.93 -8.71
N MET A 120 8.54 -0.67 -8.92
CA MET A 120 9.63 -0.32 -9.83
C MET A 120 11.01 -0.67 -9.26
N ALA A 121 11.19 -0.56 -7.94
CA ALA A 121 12.39 -1.03 -7.25
C ALA A 121 12.56 -2.56 -7.38
N ALA A 122 11.47 -3.32 -7.31
CA ALA A 122 11.50 -4.77 -7.52
C ALA A 122 12.00 -5.14 -8.93
N LEU A 123 11.52 -4.42 -9.97
CA LEU A 123 12.02 -4.55 -11.35
C LEU A 123 13.52 -4.20 -11.43
N GLU A 124 13.94 -3.13 -10.75
CA GLU A 124 15.33 -2.69 -10.75
C GLU A 124 16.25 -3.70 -10.08
N VAL A 125 15.84 -4.30 -8.97
CA VAL A 125 16.59 -5.39 -8.31
C VAL A 125 16.82 -6.55 -9.27
N LEU A 126 15.78 -7.01 -9.98
CA LEU A 126 15.93 -8.10 -10.96
C LEU A 126 16.90 -7.72 -12.08
N LYS A 127 16.82 -6.48 -12.56
CA LYS A 127 17.71 -5.99 -13.61
C LYS A 127 19.18 -5.90 -13.18
N VAL A 128 19.45 -5.38 -11.98
CA VAL A 128 20.80 -5.30 -11.42
C VAL A 128 21.41 -6.71 -11.22
N LEU A 129 20.62 -7.66 -10.73
CA LEU A 129 21.06 -9.03 -10.56
C LEU A 129 21.39 -9.71 -11.90
N ASP A 130 20.62 -9.39 -12.95
CA ASP A 130 20.85 -9.90 -14.30
C ASP A 130 22.12 -9.32 -14.91
N GLU A 131 22.28 -8.00 -14.90
CA GLU A 131 23.45 -7.29 -15.43
C GLU A 131 24.76 -7.73 -14.80
N ASN A 132 24.72 -8.11 -13.52
CA ASN A 132 25.89 -8.62 -12.80
C ASN A 132 26.03 -10.15 -12.84
N ASN A 133 25.20 -10.86 -13.61
CA ASN A 133 25.15 -12.33 -13.66
C ASN A 133 25.09 -12.97 -12.26
N PHE A 134 24.49 -12.26 -11.29
CA PHE A 134 24.41 -12.71 -9.91
C PHE A 134 23.38 -13.83 -9.77
N LYS A 135 23.82 -14.99 -9.26
CA LYS A 135 22.96 -16.16 -9.07
C LYS A 135 22.50 -16.25 -7.61
N THR A 136 21.21 -16.13 -7.39
CA THR A 136 20.61 -16.29 -6.08
C THR A 136 20.44 -17.77 -5.73
N LYS A 137 20.55 -18.13 -4.47
CA LYS A 137 20.33 -19.50 -4.00
C LYS A 137 18.83 -19.84 -4.05
N HIS A 138 17.99 -18.95 -3.55
CA HIS A 138 16.54 -19.06 -3.64
C HIS A 138 16.04 -18.59 -5.02
N PRO A 139 14.97 -19.15 -5.54
CA PRO A 139 14.21 -18.47 -6.58
C PRO A 139 13.78 -17.07 -6.09
N LEU A 140 13.68 -16.12 -7.00
CA LEU A 140 13.10 -14.80 -6.73
C LEU A 140 11.75 -14.70 -7.41
N GLU A 141 10.78 -14.16 -6.70
CA GLU A 141 9.43 -13.97 -7.21
C GLU A 141 9.01 -12.52 -7.01
N ILE A 142 8.77 -11.80 -8.11
CA ILE A 142 8.13 -10.49 -8.04
C ILE A 142 6.62 -10.67 -8.06
N ILE A 143 5.93 -9.95 -7.20
CA ILE A 143 4.47 -9.92 -7.12
C ILE A 143 4.02 -8.47 -7.24
N ILE A 144 3.21 -8.15 -8.27
CA ILE A 144 2.52 -6.87 -8.35
C ILE A 144 1.05 -7.14 -8.03
N PHE A 145 0.62 -6.65 -6.88
CA PHE A 145 -0.73 -6.89 -6.38
C PHE A 145 -1.79 -6.16 -7.19
N SER A 146 -2.89 -6.82 -7.45
CA SER A 146 -4.06 -6.25 -8.12
C SER A 146 -4.96 -5.54 -7.11
N ASN A 147 -5.49 -4.35 -7.48
CA ASN A 147 -6.48 -3.60 -6.69
C ASN A 147 -6.13 -3.54 -5.21
N GLU A 148 -4.94 -3.02 -4.91
CA GLU A 148 -4.50 -2.84 -3.53
C GLU A 148 -5.32 -1.74 -2.86
N GLU A 149 -5.39 -0.58 -3.50
CA GLU A 149 -6.09 0.63 -3.02
C GLU A 149 -7.61 0.43 -2.85
N GLY A 150 -8.18 -0.49 -3.62
CA GLY A 150 -9.61 -0.81 -3.58
C GLY A 150 -9.98 -1.98 -2.65
N GLY A 151 -9.13 -2.31 -1.67
CA GLY A 151 -9.41 -3.32 -0.65
C GLY A 151 -8.44 -4.49 -0.58
N VAL A 152 -7.17 -4.25 -0.93
CA VAL A 152 -6.05 -5.21 -0.86
C VAL A 152 -6.38 -6.56 -1.48
N VAL A 153 -7.05 -6.53 -2.66
CA VAL A 153 -7.68 -7.72 -3.28
C VAL A 153 -6.63 -8.78 -3.60
N GLY A 154 -5.55 -8.39 -4.27
CA GLY A 154 -4.51 -9.30 -4.71
C GLY A 154 -3.79 -9.99 -3.56
N SER A 155 -3.36 -9.24 -2.56
CA SER A 155 -2.66 -9.75 -1.38
C SER A 155 -3.58 -10.62 -0.51
N ARG A 156 -4.86 -10.24 -0.33
CA ARG A 156 -5.84 -11.05 0.38
C ARG A 156 -6.14 -12.37 -0.33
N ALA A 157 -6.11 -12.39 -1.66
CA ALA A 157 -6.26 -13.63 -2.43
C ALA A 157 -5.08 -14.57 -2.18
N ILE A 158 -3.84 -14.06 -2.24
CA ILE A 158 -2.62 -14.84 -1.94
C ILE A 158 -2.63 -15.35 -0.49
N ALA A 159 -3.07 -14.54 0.47
CA ALA A 159 -3.21 -14.95 1.86
C ALA A 159 -4.41 -15.90 2.13
N GLY A 160 -5.24 -16.18 1.13
CA GLY A 160 -6.44 -17.02 1.29
C GLY A 160 -7.60 -16.35 2.05
N HIS A 161 -7.56 -15.02 2.18
CA HIS A 161 -8.54 -14.25 2.96
C HIS A 161 -9.57 -13.48 2.11
N LEU A 162 -9.45 -13.52 0.78
CA LEU A 162 -10.43 -12.86 -0.10
C LEU A 162 -11.73 -13.66 -0.16
N LYS A 163 -12.80 -13.09 0.39
CA LYS A 163 -14.13 -13.72 0.41
C LYS A 163 -14.88 -13.46 -0.89
N LYS A 164 -15.65 -14.42 -1.37
CA LYS A 164 -16.51 -14.29 -2.57
C LYS A 164 -17.53 -13.13 -2.45
N THR A 165 -17.93 -12.78 -1.24
CA THR A 165 -18.82 -11.63 -0.99
C THR A 165 -18.23 -10.30 -1.44
N ALA A 166 -16.90 -10.19 -1.54
CA ALA A 166 -16.24 -9.00 -2.08
C ALA A 166 -16.45 -8.82 -3.58
N PHE A 167 -16.74 -9.90 -4.34
CA PHE A 167 -16.81 -9.84 -5.80
C PHE A 167 -17.88 -8.90 -6.34
N SER A 168 -18.95 -8.65 -5.58
CA SER A 168 -20.03 -7.73 -5.93
C SER A 168 -19.77 -6.27 -5.56
N VAL A 169 -18.70 -5.99 -4.81
CA VAL A 169 -18.35 -4.63 -4.44
C VAL A 169 -17.83 -3.90 -5.68
N LYS A 170 -18.35 -2.70 -5.95
CA LYS A 170 -17.92 -1.83 -7.05
C LYS A 170 -16.87 -0.85 -6.58
N ASN A 171 -15.87 -0.59 -7.41
CA ASN A 171 -14.97 0.54 -7.22
C ASN A 171 -15.44 1.79 -8.02
N SER A 172 -14.66 2.86 -7.98
CA SER A 172 -14.99 4.12 -8.67
C SER A 172 -15.02 4.03 -10.20
N THR A 173 -14.43 2.99 -10.82
CA THR A 173 -14.52 2.75 -12.26
C THR A 173 -15.86 2.16 -12.69
N GLY A 174 -16.71 1.75 -11.73
CA GLY A 174 -17.98 1.10 -11.96
C GLY A 174 -17.90 -0.44 -12.13
N TYR A 175 -16.70 -1.00 -12.27
CA TYR A 175 -16.51 -2.45 -12.27
C TYR A 175 -16.67 -3.01 -10.85
N THR A 176 -17.26 -4.18 -10.75
CA THR A 176 -17.17 -4.97 -9.52
C THR A 176 -15.78 -5.60 -9.40
N ILE A 177 -15.36 -5.95 -8.17
CA ILE A 177 -14.08 -6.63 -7.94
C ILE A 177 -13.98 -7.91 -8.80
N GLY A 178 -15.08 -8.68 -8.89
CA GLY A 178 -15.09 -9.88 -9.73
C GLY A 178 -14.89 -9.60 -11.22
N GLU A 179 -15.59 -8.61 -11.78
CA GLU A 179 -15.43 -8.16 -13.16
C GLU A 179 -14.01 -7.61 -13.39
N GLY A 180 -13.49 -6.85 -12.44
CA GLY A 180 -12.16 -6.27 -12.49
C GLY A 180 -11.05 -7.33 -12.51
N MET A 181 -11.12 -8.35 -11.65
CA MET A 181 -10.18 -9.47 -11.68
C MET A 181 -10.17 -10.17 -13.05
N MET A 182 -11.35 -10.43 -13.64
CA MET A 182 -11.48 -11.01 -14.99
C MET A 182 -10.87 -10.09 -16.06
N ARG A 183 -11.08 -8.77 -15.92
CA ARG A 183 -10.51 -7.76 -16.83
C ARG A 183 -8.98 -7.75 -16.84
N LEU A 184 -8.36 -7.99 -15.69
CA LEU A 184 -6.90 -8.11 -15.55
C LEU A 184 -6.36 -9.45 -16.04
N GLY A 185 -7.22 -10.40 -16.45
CA GLY A 185 -6.81 -11.73 -16.93
C GLY A 185 -6.87 -12.81 -15.85
N GLY A 186 -7.49 -12.52 -14.70
CA GLY A 186 -7.78 -13.50 -13.65
C GLY A 186 -8.97 -14.40 -13.94
N ASP A 187 -9.33 -15.23 -12.97
CA ASP A 187 -10.49 -16.14 -13.03
C ASP A 187 -11.10 -16.34 -11.64
N THR A 188 -12.24 -15.72 -11.39
CA THR A 188 -12.94 -15.78 -10.10
C THR A 188 -13.40 -17.17 -9.71
N THR A 189 -13.54 -18.09 -10.66
CA THR A 189 -13.93 -19.50 -10.38
C THR A 189 -12.76 -20.31 -9.82
N ARG A 190 -11.54 -19.89 -10.09
CA ARG A 190 -10.28 -20.53 -9.68
C ARG A 190 -9.54 -19.80 -8.56
N LEU A 191 -10.16 -18.83 -7.93
CA LEU A 191 -9.51 -18.01 -6.88
C LEU A 191 -8.86 -18.83 -5.76
N ALA A 192 -9.42 -19.98 -5.41
CA ALA A 192 -8.85 -20.85 -4.36
C ALA A 192 -7.42 -21.36 -4.69
N GLU A 193 -7.04 -21.36 -5.98
CA GLU A 193 -5.72 -21.79 -6.43
C GLU A 193 -4.65 -20.70 -6.25
N VAL A 194 -5.05 -19.46 -5.97
CA VAL A 194 -4.11 -18.34 -5.69
C VAL A 194 -3.53 -18.43 -4.29
N ALA A 195 -4.29 -18.97 -3.35
CA ALA A 195 -3.91 -19.00 -1.95
C ALA A 195 -2.59 -19.77 -1.71
N ARG A 196 -1.64 -19.11 -1.08
CA ARG A 196 -0.38 -19.70 -0.63
C ARG A 196 -0.55 -20.26 0.78
N LYS A 197 0.15 -21.36 1.05
CA LYS A 197 0.21 -21.97 2.38
C LYS A 197 1.44 -21.46 3.14
N GLU A 198 1.39 -21.58 4.44
CA GLU A 198 2.57 -21.33 5.27
C GLU A 198 3.78 -22.10 4.76
N GLY A 199 4.91 -21.43 4.59
CA GLY A 199 6.14 -21.99 4.06
C GLY A 199 6.22 -22.10 2.54
N ASP A 200 5.22 -21.71 1.76
CA ASP A 200 5.33 -21.65 0.29
C ASP A 200 6.22 -20.49 -0.18
N ILE A 201 6.32 -19.45 0.61
CA ILE A 201 7.22 -18.29 0.44
C ILE A 201 8.21 -18.32 1.61
N ALA A 202 9.52 -18.17 1.32
CA ALA A 202 10.56 -18.15 2.35
C ALA A 202 10.61 -16.82 3.10
N ALA A 203 10.41 -15.72 2.39
CA ALA A 203 10.28 -14.36 2.91
C ALA A 203 9.57 -13.49 1.88
N PHE A 204 8.84 -12.48 2.35
CA PHE A 204 8.28 -11.43 1.52
C PHE A 204 8.87 -10.08 1.96
N LEU A 205 9.26 -9.25 0.99
CA LEU A 205 9.78 -7.90 1.22
C LEU A 205 8.97 -6.92 0.37
N GLU A 206 8.54 -5.85 1.00
CA GLU A 206 7.92 -4.74 0.29
C GLU A 206 8.62 -3.44 0.65
N LEU A 207 9.12 -2.75 -0.36
CA LEU A 207 9.55 -1.37 -0.23
C LEU A 207 8.35 -0.47 -0.46
N HIS A 208 8.11 0.43 0.47
CA HIS A 208 7.01 1.38 0.36
C HIS A 208 7.43 2.77 0.80
N ILE A 209 6.77 3.80 0.31
CA ILE A 209 6.93 5.15 0.87
C ILE A 209 6.30 5.22 2.25
N GLU A 210 6.78 6.12 3.11
CA GLU A 210 6.25 6.28 4.48
C GLU A 210 4.77 6.72 4.51
N GLN A 211 4.30 7.39 3.48
CA GLN A 211 2.99 8.08 3.44
C GLN A 211 2.85 9.13 4.57
N GLY A 212 3.97 9.60 5.07
CA GLY A 212 4.08 10.55 6.18
C GLY A 212 5.36 11.38 6.06
N GLY A 213 5.71 12.12 7.09
CA GLY A 213 6.87 13.01 7.10
C GLY A 213 7.80 12.80 8.29
N ILE A 214 7.70 11.68 9.02
CA ILE A 214 8.50 11.45 10.23
C ILE A 214 9.93 11.11 9.84
N LEU A 215 10.13 10.18 8.90
CA LEU A 215 11.47 9.79 8.44
C LEU A 215 12.21 10.98 7.84
N GLU A 216 11.53 11.78 6.99
CA GLU A 216 12.11 12.99 6.41
C GLU A 216 12.52 14.00 7.50
N LYS A 217 11.62 14.28 8.45
CA LYS A 217 11.88 15.19 9.55
C LYS A 217 13.05 14.74 10.43
N GLU A 218 13.20 13.44 10.62
CA GLU A 218 14.26 12.84 11.42
C GLU A 218 15.54 12.54 10.61
N SER A 219 15.52 12.82 9.29
CA SER A 219 16.63 12.54 8.37
C SER A 219 17.02 11.05 8.36
N LEU A 220 16.00 10.18 8.36
CA LEU A 220 16.16 8.73 8.27
C LEU A 220 15.80 8.26 6.85
N ASP A 221 16.66 7.46 6.26
CA ASP A 221 16.47 6.93 4.90
C ASP A 221 15.49 5.75 4.86
N ILE A 222 15.40 4.96 5.94
CA ILE A 222 14.62 3.73 6.01
C ILE A 222 13.99 3.59 7.39
N GLY A 223 12.70 3.20 7.40
CA GLY A 223 11.98 2.71 8.58
C GLY A 223 11.63 1.24 8.42
N ILE A 224 11.74 0.46 9.49
CA ILE A 224 11.27 -0.93 9.52
C ILE A 224 9.86 -0.91 10.09
N VAL A 225 8.88 -1.41 9.32
CA VAL A 225 7.49 -1.49 9.75
C VAL A 225 7.34 -2.56 10.83
N GLU A 226 6.87 -2.15 12.02
CA GLU A 226 6.66 -3.06 13.15
C GLU A 226 5.24 -3.65 13.17
N GLY A 227 4.30 -3.02 12.47
CA GLY A 227 2.92 -3.48 12.40
C GLY A 227 2.07 -2.65 11.47
N ILE A 228 0.89 -3.16 11.14
CA ILE A 228 -0.13 -2.45 10.35
C ILE A 228 -1.24 -2.02 11.30
N VAL A 229 -1.56 -0.74 11.29
CA VAL A 229 -2.64 -0.19 12.13
C VAL A 229 -4.00 -0.79 11.73
N GLY A 230 -4.79 -1.13 12.73
CA GLY A 230 -6.21 -1.36 12.56
C GLY A 230 -6.96 -0.04 12.43
N LEU A 231 -8.13 -0.08 11.82
CA LEU A 231 -9.02 1.09 11.73
C LEU A 231 -10.47 0.68 11.99
N LYS A 232 -11.25 1.64 12.52
CA LYS A 232 -12.70 1.54 12.61
C LYS A 232 -13.31 2.84 12.14
N TRP A 233 -14.45 2.74 11.46
CA TRP A 233 -15.25 3.86 10.99
C TRP A 233 -16.65 3.84 11.58
N TRP A 234 -17.18 5.04 11.84
CA TRP A 234 -18.55 5.26 12.25
C TRP A 234 -19.13 6.46 11.48
N ASP A 235 -20.42 6.39 11.23
CA ASP A 235 -21.23 7.58 10.94
C ASP A 235 -21.89 8.02 12.24
N VAL A 236 -21.71 9.29 12.60
CA VAL A 236 -22.29 9.90 13.80
C VAL A 236 -23.35 10.92 13.37
N GLU A 237 -24.59 10.66 13.81
CA GLU A 237 -25.74 11.48 13.45
C GLU A 237 -26.15 12.39 14.62
N PHE A 238 -26.30 13.68 14.34
CA PHE A 238 -26.80 14.69 15.26
C PHE A 238 -28.18 15.12 14.79
N ASN A 239 -29.20 14.93 15.65
CA ASN A 239 -30.56 15.32 15.40
C ASN A 239 -30.94 16.53 16.24
N GLY A 240 -31.31 17.62 15.58
CA GLY A 240 -31.79 18.86 16.16
C GLY A 240 -33.17 19.23 15.60
N PHE A 241 -33.44 20.53 15.52
CA PHE A 241 -34.69 21.05 14.97
C PHE A 241 -34.44 22.18 14.01
N ALA A 242 -34.74 21.93 12.71
CA ALA A 242 -34.60 22.96 11.68
C ALA A 242 -35.59 24.11 11.88
N ASN A 243 -35.09 25.33 11.91
CA ASN A 243 -35.92 26.53 12.09
C ASN A 243 -35.29 27.77 11.46
N HIS A 244 -36.04 28.85 11.37
CA HIS A 244 -35.58 30.11 10.78
C HIS A 244 -34.42 30.72 11.61
N ALA A 245 -33.27 30.96 11.00
CA ALA A 245 -32.08 31.43 11.69
C ALA A 245 -32.21 32.86 12.25
N GLY A 246 -33.01 33.72 11.61
CA GLY A 246 -33.18 35.14 12.01
C GLY A 246 -34.18 35.37 13.13
N THR A 247 -35.14 34.47 13.33
CA THR A 247 -36.24 34.67 14.28
C THR A 247 -36.22 33.72 15.48
N THR A 248 -35.42 32.67 15.43
CA THR A 248 -35.30 31.71 16.56
C THR A 248 -34.25 32.21 17.54
N PRO A 249 -34.63 32.57 18.79
CA PRO A 249 -33.67 32.98 19.84
C PRO A 249 -32.61 31.94 20.09
N MET A 250 -31.39 32.36 20.48
CA MET A 250 -30.24 31.47 20.71
C MET A 250 -30.50 30.39 21.76
N ASN A 251 -31.25 30.73 22.83
CA ASN A 251 -31.59 29.79 23.90
C ASN A 251 -32.76 28.83 23.59
N ALA A 252 -33.39 28.98 22.39
CA ALA A 252 -34.48 28.12 21.94
C ALA A 252 -34.09 27.24 20.75
N ARG A 253 -32.77 27.11 20.46
CA ARG A 253 -32.25 26.34 19.32
C ARG A 253 -31.87 24.93 19.73
N GLN A 254 -32.18 24.01 18.85
CA GLN A 254 -31.59 22.66 18.82
C GLN A 254 -30.79 22.54 17.54
N ASP A 255 -29.60 23.11 17.56
CA ASP A 255 -28.72 23.27 16.40
C ASP A 255 -27.81 22.06 16.23
N ALA A 256 -28.16 21.18 15.30
CA ALA A 256 -27.40 19.96 15.03
C ALA A 256 -25.97 20.25 14.52
N LEU A 257 -25.77 21.38 13.80
CA LEU A 257 -24.45 21.73 13.30
C LEU A 257 -23.54 22.25 14.43
N LEU A 258 -24.07 22.98 15.38
CA LEU A 258 -23.30 23.38 16.57
C LEU A 258 -22.88 22.15 17.39
N ALA A 259 -23.77 21.17 17.56
CA ALA A 259 -23.43 19.92 18.24
C ALA A 259 -22.33 19.15 17.48
N ALA A 260 -22.46 18.99 16.17
CA ALA A 260 -21.45 18.35 15.34
C ALA A 260 -20.10 19.09 15.38
N ALA A 261 -20.09 20.42 15.37
CA ALA A 261 -18.85 21.21 15.49
C ALA A 261 -18.15 20.98 16.84
N LYS A 262 -18.90 20.93 17.94
CA LYS A 262 -18.33 20.57 19.26
C LYS A 262 -17.77 19.15 19.25
N PHE A 263 -18.47 18.19 18.62
CA PHE A 263 -17.97 16.82 18.47
C PHE A 263 -16.64 16.76 17.73
N VAL A 264 -16.46 17.51 16.63
CA VAL A 264 -15.18 17.57 15.90
C VAL A 264 -14.03 17.99 16.83
N VAL A 265 -14.28 19.03 17.65
CA VAL A 265 -13.29 19.49 18.66
C VAL A 265 -13.04 18.42 19.70
N THR A 266 -14.11 17.79 20.23
CA THR A 266 -14.03 16.71 21.21
C THR A 266 -13.20 15.53 20.73
N VAL A 267 -13.37 15.11 19.47
CA VAL A 267 -12.58 14.00 18.87
C VAL A 267 -11.08 14.33 18.91
N ASN A 268 -10.69 15.54 18.53
CA ASN A 268 -9.30 15.96 18.57
C ASN A 268 -8.76 16.00 20.01
N GLU A 269 -9.50 16.59 20.96
CA GLU A 269 -9.11 16.66 22.34
C GLU A 269 -8.95 15.27 22.97
N VAL A 270 -9.87 14.36 22.72
CA VAL A 270 -9.78 12.98 23.23
C VAL A 270 -8.56 12.28 22.65
N ALA A 271 -8.42 12.28 21.31
CA ALA A 271 -7.30 11.59 20.66
C ALA A 271 -5.94 12.08 21.16
N THR A 272 -5.80 13.40 21.39
CA THR A 272 -4.56 14.00 21.89
C THR A 272 -4.34 13.82 23.41
N SER A 273 -5.36 13.44 24.16
CA SER A 273 -5.25 13.18 25.61
C SER A 273 -4.72 11.78 25.96
N PHE A 274 -4.76 10.85 25.02
CA PHE A 274 -4.19 9.52 25.22
C PHE A 274 -2.70 9.53 24.89
N GLU A 275 -1.91 8.81 25.69
CA GLU A 275 -0.51 8.54 25.38
C GLU A 275 -0.44 7.47 24.28
N GLY A 276 0.38 7.68 23.24
CA GLY A 276 0.57 6.74 22.15
C GLY A 276 0.59 7.37 20.77
N ALA A 277 0.42 6.55 19.74
CA ALA A 277 0.45 6.95 18.33
C ALA A 277 -0.93 6.87 17.66
N GLN A 278 -2.01 6.66 18.44
CA GLN A 278 -3.37 6.61 17.92
C GLN A 278 -3.75 7.92 17.25
N VAL A 279 -4.54 7.79 16.18
CA VAL A 279 -5.11 8.95 15.49
C VAL A 279 -6.62 8.82 15.41
N ALA A 280 -7.34 9.95 15.51
CA ALA A 280 -8.77 10.02 15.27
C ALA A 280 -9.11 11.22 14.38
N THR A 281 -9.99 11.02 13.42
CA THR A 281 -10.30 12.02 12.38
C THR A 281 -11.81 12.08 12.13
N VAL A 282 -12.32 13.31 12.03
CA VAL A 282 -13.63 13.60 11.44
C VAL A 282 -13.37 14.14 10.03
N GLY A 283 -13.46 13.27 9.02
CA GLY A 283 -13.10 13.61 7.63
C GLY A 283 -14.25 14.11 6.78
N ARG A 284 -15.50 13.99 7.26
CA ARG A 284 -16.70 14.40 6.54
C ARG A 284 -17.71 15.00 7.50
N ILE A 285 -18.39 16.07 7.05
CA ILE A 285 -19.55 16.67 7.70
C ILE A 285 -20.57 17.06 6.64
N SER A 286 -21.84 16.69 6.85
CA SER A 286 -22.95 17.04 5.97
C SER A 286 -24.12 17.54 6.80
N ALA A 287 -24.63 18.73 6.49
CA ALA A 287 -25.71 19.39 7.24
C ALA A 287 -26.96 19.56 6.37
N GLU A 288 -28.11 19.27 6.94
CA GLU A 288 -29.42 19.45 6.29
C GLU A 288 -30.27 20.51 7.02
N PRO A 289 -30.91 21.43 6.24
CA PRO A 289 -31.01 21.50 4.78
C PRO A 289 -29.83 22.22 4.10
N GLY A 290 -28.78 22.65 4.80
CA GLY A 290 -27.59 23.29 4.22
C GLY A 290 -27.83 24.74 3.72
N ALA A 291 -28.91 25.38 4.13
CA ALA A 291 -29.24 26.76 3.77
C ALA A 291 -28.68 27.74 4.82
N PRO A 292 -28.11 28.90 4.42
CA PRO A 292 -27.43 29.81 5.34
C PRO A 292 -28.38 30.52 6.31
N ASN A 293 -29.68 30.54 6.04
CA ASN A 293 -30.71 31.16 6.85
C ASN A 293 -31.61 30.16 7.60
N VAL A 294 -31.20 28.90 7.68
CA VAL A 294 -31.93 27.84 8.39
C VAL A 294 -30.99 27.17 9.39
N ILE A 295 -31.45 27.01 10.63
CA ILE A 295 -30.75 26.20 11.67
C ILE A 295 -30.77 24.74 11.21
N PRO A 296 -29.64 24.05 11.08
CA PRO A 296 -29.64 22.66 10.66
C PRO A 296 -30.34 21.72 11.64
N GLY A 297 -31.29 20.94 11.11
CA GLY A 297 -32.02 19.95 11.91
C GLY A 297 -31.37 18.58 11.95
N LYS A 298 -30.46 18.29 11.02
CA LYS A 298 -29.72 17.04 10.96
C LYS A 298 -28.30 17.28 10.45
N VAL A 299 -27.33 16.61 11.10
CA VAL A 299 -25.94 16.58 10.62
C VAL A 299 -25.43 15.15 10.74
N VAL A 300 -24.70 14.71 9.70
CA VAL A 300 -23.97 13.44 9.73
C VAL A 300 -22.48 13.74 9.57
N THR A 301 -21.67 13.17 10.49
CA THR A 301 -20.20 13.22 10.43
C THR A 301 -19.64 11.81 10.30
N SER A 302 -18.43 11.67 9.73
CA SER A 302 -17.65 10.45 9.88
C SER A 302 -16.75 10.55 11.11
N LEU A 303 -16.47 9.42 11.76
CA LEU A 303 -15.41 9.26 12.74
C LEU A 303 -14.54 8.08 12.30
N GLU A 304 -13.23 8.30 12.21
CA GLU A 304 -12.23 7.26 11.99
C GLU A 304 -11.26 7.24 13.17
N ILE A 305 -10.92 6.04 13.67
CA ILE A 305 -9.88 5.86 14.69
C ILE A 305 -8.94 4.77 14.20
N ARG A 306 -7.61 5.02 14.29
CA ARG A 306 -6.56 4.07 13.92
C ARG A 306 -5.56 3.91 15.05
N ASP A 307 -5.13 2.67 15.26
CA ASP A 307 -4.03 2.29 16.16
C ASP A 307 -3.55 0.86 15.84
N LEU A 308 -2.34 0.48 16.30
CA LEU A 308 -1.85 -0.89 16.24
C LEU A 308 -2.66 -1.83 17.16
N SER A 309 -3.26 -1.29 18.21
CA SER A 309 -4.04 -2.02 19.21
C SER A 309 -5.54 -1.76 19.04
N SER A 310 -6.31 -2.81 18.78
CA SER A 310 -7.77 -2.73 18.77
C SER A 310 -8.35 -2.33 20.13
N GLU A 311 -7.67 -2.61 21.22
CA GLU A 311 -8.05 -2.20 22.57
C GLU A 311 -7.91 -0.69 22.75
N VAL A 312 -6.85 -0.07 22.20
CA VAL A 312 -6.67 1.39 22.22
C VAL A 312 -7.77 2.06 21.39
N ILE A 313 -8.05 1.55 20.18
CA ILE A 313 -9.16 2.05 19.34
C ILE A 313 -10.47 2.07 20.13
N GLU A 314 -10.75 1.00 20.84
CA GLU A 314 -11.99 0.87 21.63
C GLU A 314 -12.02 1.86 22.82
N LYS A 315 -10.93 2.02 23.54
CA LYS A 315 -10.83 2.99 24.65
C LYS A 315 -11.03 4.43 24.17
N VAL A 316 -10.38 4.79 23.07
CA VAL A 316 -10.54 6.14 22.46
C VAL A 316 -11.99 6.34 22.02
N TYR A 317 -12.59 5.34 21.37
CA TYR A 317 -14.01 5.40 20.97
C TYR A 317 -14.93 5.61 22.17
N GLN A 318 -14.78 4.83 23.23
CA GLN A 318 -15.63 4.94 24.44
C GLN A 318 -15.54 6.32 25.12
N GLU A 319 -14.36 6.92 25.17
CA GLU A 319 -14.21 8.27 25.73
C GLU A 319 -14.80 9.34 24.79
N ILE A 320 -14.66 9.17 23.46
CA ILE A 320 -15.32 10.06 22.50
C ILE A 320 -16.84 9.95 22.63
N GLU A 321 -17.39 8.72 22.65
CA GLU A 321 -18.84 8.48 22.80
C GLU A 321 -19.40 9.09 24.07
N LYS A 322 -18.72 8.87 25.21
CA LYS A 322 -19.12 9.44 26.49
C LYS A 322 -19.20 10.96 26.44
N ARG A 323 -18.15 11.63 25.92
CA ARG A 323 -18.13 13.11 25.81
C ARG A 323 -19.09 13.63 24.75
N ALA A 324 -19.38 12.87 23.71
CA ALA A 324 -20.35 13.21 22.68
C ALA A 324 -21.79 13.25 23.24
N LEU A 325 -22.11 12.37 24.20
CA LEU A 325 -23.42 12.35 24.87
C LEU A 325 -23.62 13.54 25.85
N GLU A 326 -22.58 14.29 26.16
CA GLU A 326 -22.64 15.50 27.01
C GLU A 326 -22.85 16.79 26.17
N ILE A 327 -22.75 16.73 24.83
CA ILE A 327 -22.92 17.85 23.91
C ILE A 327 -24.38 18.25 23.74
#